data_a9093b33aaceb1f37587aa8ca1411394
#
_entry.id   a9093b33aaceb1f37587aa8ca1411394
#
_cell.length_a   1.000
_cell.length_b   1.000
_cell.length_c   1.000
_cell.angle_alpha   90.00
_cell.angle_beta   90.00
_cell.angle_gamma   90.00
#
_symmetry.space_group_name_H-M   'P 1'
#
loop_
_entity.id
_entity.type
_entity.pdbx_description
1 polymer ?
#
loop_
_entity_poly.entity_id
_entity_poly.type
_entity_poly.pdbx_seq_one_letter_code
_entity_poly.pdbx_strand_id
1 'polypeptide(L)'
;TDGGESWTALAANEPGMYPLHASFSADGKLYLAYSDNCGPNLSPTAGAVCVYDTKADSFTDITPDLGDGRQGGFGGISVDAQNPDAVVVSTLGWWSDNGDNLYYTTDGGKTWSGLFNLNTKENNYQMDTSRAAWLDWGRGENQAKTGWWVADVNINPFNSDEVMYGTGATIYSTENMTKIGTEPVTIAFDAYGLEETAVFKMLAPPSKDNSPQLYSIMGDLTGFAHEDVTKCPDDAHFMKNGKPTDLDVAFQNPNTAVYLSEEKTTTINFTTDGGATWETVKHKPDPATGGQVAMSADGSSTIWVP
;
A
#
# COMPACT_ATOMS: atom_id res chain seq x y z
N THR A 1 20.26 28.59 -12.19
CA THR A 1 21.45 28.92 -11.39
C THR A 1 21.43 30.38 -10.92
N ASP A 2 20.44 31.13 -11.34
CA ASP A 2 20.22 32.55 -11.01
C ASP A 2 19.04 32.76 -10.03
N GLY A 3 18.64 31.73 -9.30
CA GLY A 3 17.51 31.80 -8.36
C GLY A 3 16.14 31.79 -9.03
N GLY A 4 16.07 31.41 -10.31
CA GLY A 4 14.82 31.34 -11.07
C GLY A 4 14.49 32.64 -11.81
N GLU A 5 15.43 33.57 -11.94
CA GLU A 5 15.25 34.80 -12.73
C GLU A 5 15.12 34.47 -14.23
N SER A 6 15.77 33.38 -14.67
CA SER A 6 15.63 32.85 -16.03
C SER A 6 15.52 31.32 -16.02
N TRP A 7 14.85 30.77 -17.04
CA TRP A 7 14.66 29.35 -17.24
C TRP A 7 15.00 28.96 -18.67
N THR A 8 15.85 27.96 -18.84
CA THR A 8 16.17 27.37 -20.13
C THR A 8 15.66 25.94 -20.16
N ALA A 9 14.90 25.59 -21.17
CA ALA A 9 14.45 24.22 -21.36
C ALA A 9 15.63 23.33 -21.74
N LEU A 10 15.85 22.26 -21.01
CA LEU A 10 16.73 21.17 -21.45
C LEU A 10 16.05 20.41 -22.58
N ALA A 11 16.83 19.87 -23.51
CA ALA A 11 16.29 18.99 -24.54
C ALA A 11 15.57 17.80 -23.88
N ALA A 12 14.37 17.46 -24.35
CA ALA A 12 13.65 16.31 -23.84
C ALA A 12 14.47 15.04 -24.07
N ASN A 13 14.83 14.36 -22.98
CA ASN A 13 15.61 13.13 -23.06
C ASN A 13 14.73 11.92 -23.40
N GLU A 14 13.51 11.89 -22.88
CA GLU A 14 12.56 10.81 -23.03
C GLU A 14 11.25 11.33 -23.63
N PRO A 15 11.13 11.40 -24.98
CA PRO A 15 9.93 11.90 -25.64
C PRO A 15 8.70 11.03 -25.28
N GLY A 16 7.61 11.68 -24.88
CA GLY A 16 6.36 11.00 -24.51
C GLY A 16 6.32 10.47 -23.09
N MET A 17 7.35 10.73 -22.27
CA MET A 17 7.38 10.41 -20.84
C MET A 17 7.37 11.68 -20.00
N TYR A 18 6.90 11.53 -18.77
CA TYR A 18 6.88 12.59 -17.77
C TYR A 18 7.97 12.34 -16.72
N PRO A 19 8.84 13.32 -16.41
CA PRO A 19 9.70 13.23 -15.24
C PRO A 19 8.82 13.35 -13.99
N LEU A 20 8.70 12.27 -13.23
CA LEU A 20 7.85 12.26 -12.04
C LEU A 20 8.60 12.77 -10.81
N HIS A 21 9.82 12.30 -10.62
CA HIS A 21 10.68 12.71 -9.51
C HIS A 21 12.11 12.97 -9.98
N ALA A 22 12.78 13.83 -9.23
CA ALA A 22 14.16 14.16 -9.45
C ALA A 22 14.91 14.30 -8.12
N SER A 23 16.17 13.85 -8.08
CA SER A 23 17.04 13.97 -6.93
C SER A 23 18.41 14.49 -7.36
N PHE A 24 18.91 15.52 -6.66
CA PHE A 24 20.16 16.19 -7.00
C PHE A 24 21.30 15.66 -6.14
N SER A 25 22.37 15.20 -6.76
CA SER A 25 23.55 14.73 -6.04
C SER A 25 24.54 15.84 -5.71
N ALA A 26 25.34 15.62 -4.69
CA ALA A 26 26.34 16.59 -4.23
C ALA A 26 27.45 16.89 -5.27
N ASP A 27 27.66 16.00 -6.24
CA ASP A 27 28.68 16.16 -7.29
C ASP A 27 28.15 16.89 -8.53
N GLY A 28 26.86 17.25 -8.54
CA GLY A 28 26.24 18.06 -9.61
C GLY A 28 25.52 17.25 -10.66
N LYS A 29 25.10 16.04 -10.34
CA LYS A 29 24.24 15.22 -11.22
C LYS A 29 22.79 15.31 -10.77
N LEU A 30 21.86 15.34 -11.72
CA LEU A 30 20.42 15.27 -11.48
C LEU A 30 19.92 13.92 -11.96
N TYR A 31 19.44 13.10 -11.03
CA TYR A 31 18.83 11.82 -11.31
C TYR A 31 17.32 12.01 -11.47
N LEU A 32 16.74 11.36 -12.47
CA LEU A 32 15.34 11.53 -12.89
C LEU A 32 14.67 10.19 -13.09
N ALA A 33 13.47 10.06 -12.53
CA ALA A 33 12.58 8.93 -12.78
C ALA A 33 11.48 9.36 -13.74
N TYR A 34 11.27 8.59 -14.82
CA TYR A 34 10.29 8.85 -15.85
C TYR A 34 9.23 7.78 -15.93
N SER A 35 8.03 8.18 -16.35
CA SER A 35 6.92 7.29 -16.67
C SER A 35 6.06 7.86 -17.79
N ASP A 36 5.46 7.01 -18.60
CA ASP A 36 4.48 7.39 -19.63
C ASP A 36 3.11 7.77 -19.05
N ASN A 37 2.85 7.41 -17.79
CA ASN A 37 1.66 7.79 -17.03
C ASN A 37 2.05 8.26 -15.62
N CYS A 38 1.33 9.25 -15.11
CA CYS A 38 1.55 9.81 -13.79
C CYS A 38 0.31 9.65 -12.92
N GLY A 39 0.43 8.89 -11.87
CA GLY A 39 -0.58 8.76 -10.84
C GLY A 39 -1.06 7.34 -10.59
N PRO A 40 -1.65 7.13 -9.43
CA PRO A 40 -2.27 5.88 -9.07
C PRO A 40 -3.44 5.58 -10.02
N ASN A 41 -3.79 4.33 -10.20
CA ASN A 41 -4.84 3.87 -11.12
C ASN A 41 -4.57 4.05 -12.62
N LEU A 42 -3.47 4.67 -13.00
CA LEU A 42 -2.98 4.62 -14.37
C LEU A 42 -1.89 3.55 -14.42
N SER A 43 -2.03 2.59 -15.31
CA SER A 43 -1.03 1.51 -15.46
C SER A 43 0.11 2.02 -16.35
N PRO A 44 1.25 2.43 -15.80
CA PRO A 44 2.40 2.80 -16.61
C PRO A 44 2.87 1.61 -17.43
N THR A 45 3.17 1.86 -18.70
CA THR A 45 3.63 0.82 -19.64
C THR A 45 5.09 1.00 -20.04
N ALA A 46 5.64 2.20 -19.84
CA ALA A 46 7.02 2.54 -20.13
C ALA A 46 7.58 3.54 -19.12
N GLY A 47 8.86 3.51 -18.92
CA GLY A 47 9.59 4.43 -18.06
C GLY A 47 11.09 4.33 -18.29
N ALA A 48 11.81 5.29 -17.72
CA ALA A 48 13.26 5.36 -17.76
C ALA A 48 13.81 5.95 -16.48
N VAL A 49 15.05 5.64 -16.18
CA VAL A 49 15.86 6.32 -15.16
C VAL A 49 17.06 6.94 -15.85
N CYS A 50 17.18 8.25 -15.73
CA CYS A 50 18.24 8.99 -16.39
C CYS A 50 19.05 9.82 -15.41
N VAL A 51 20.32 10.06 -15.72
CA VAL A 51 21.15 11.03 -15.02
C VAL A 51 21.54 12.15 -15.99
N TYR A 52 21.32 13.38 -15.57
CA TYR A 52 21.81 14.57 -16.25
C TYR A 52 23.02 15.10 -15.51
N ASP A 53 24.17 15.08 -16.18
CA ASP A 53 25.41 15.71 -15.67
C ASP A 53 25.40 17.22 -16.02
N THR A 54 25.25 18.05 -14.98
CA THR A 54 25.18 19.52 -15.18
C THR A 54 26.48 20.14 -15.65
N LYS A 55 27.63 19.45 -15.51
CA LYS A 55 28.93 19.94 -15.98
C LYS A 55 29.21 19.53 -17.42
N ALA A 56 28.81 18.31 -17.77
CA ALA A 56 28.97 17.79 -19.13
C ALA A 56 27.82 18.19 -20.07
N ASP A 57 26.71 18.73 -19.51
CA ASP A 57 25.47 19.08 -20.23
C ASP A 57 24.96 17.89 -21.06
N SER A 58 24.86 16.73 -20.42
CA SER A 58 24.50 15.51 -21.11
C SER A 58 23.67 14.58 -20.25
N PHE A 59 22.76 13.84 -20.91
CA PHE A 59 21.97 12.76 -20.31
C PHE A 59 22.62 11.40 -20.56
N THR A 60 22.47 10.53 -19.59
CA THR A 60 22.80 9.11 -19.67
C THR A 60 21.61 8.30 -19.18
N ASP A 61 21.16 7.32 -19.97
CA ASP A 61 20.17 6.33 -19.55
C ASP A 61 20.86 5.32 -18.61
N ILE A 62 20.29 5.15 -17.43
CA ILE A 62 20.75 4.23 -16.38
C ILE A 62 19.61 3.33 -15.92
N THR A 63 18.58 3.15 -16.73
CA THR A 63 17.39 2.38 -16.40
C THR A 63 17.75 0.96 -15.97
N PRO A 64 17.31 0.49 -14.79
CA PRO A 64 17.51 -0.89 -14.37
C PRO A 64 16.79 -1.87 -15.29
N ASP A 65 17.40 -3.04 -15.53
CA ASP A 65 16.72 -4.15 -16.19
C ASP A 65 15.64 -4.70 -15.25
N LEU A 66 14.38 -4.54 -15.65
CA LEU A 66 13.24 -5.01 -14.86
C LEU A 66 13.07 -6.52 -14.90
N GLY A 67 13.75 -7.20 -15.82
CA GLY A 67 13.69 -8.64 -16.01
C GLY A 67 12.48 -9.11 -16.81
N ASP A 68 12.58 -10.31 -17.37
CA ASP A 68 11.51 -11.00 -18.13
C ASP A 68 10.92 -10.16 -19.30
N GLY A 69 11.73 -9.24 -19.87
CA GLY A 69 11.30 -8.32 -20.91
C GLY A 69 10.24 -7.30 -20.47
N ARG A 70 10.02 -7.17 -19.17
CA ARG A 70 9.03 -6.26 -18.60
C ARG A 70 9.45 -4.80 -18.85
N GLN A 71 8.46 -3.99 -19.13
CA GLN A 71 8.54 -2.54 -19.13
C GLN A 71 7.60 -1.98 -18.07
N GLY A 72 7.86 -0.77 -17.59
CA GLY A 72 7.02 -0.10 -16.59
C GLY A 72 7.55 1.27 -16.26
N GLY A 73 6.73 2.07 -15.58
CA GLY A 73 7.10 3.39 -15.10
C GLY A 73 7.99 3.34 -13.87
N PHE A 74 8.67 4.46 -13.61
CA PHE A 74 9.41 4.71 -12.38
C PHE A 74 8.79 5.91 -11.66
N GLY A 75 8.59 5.77 -10.33
CA GLY A 75 7.94 6.77 -9.49
C GLY A 75 8.94 7.60 -8.70
N GLY A 76 9.37 7.11 -7.55
CA GLY A 76 10.29 7.79 -6.65
C GLY A 76 11.75 7.56 -7.00
N ILE A 77 12.60 8.53 -6.69
CA ILE A 77 14.06 8.43 -6.82
C ILE A 77 14.74 9.26 -5.74
N SER A 78 15.77 8.71 -5.09
CA SER A 78 16.55 9.40 -4.07
C SER A 78 18.02 9.08 -4.22
N VAL A 79 18.86 10.12 -4.14
CA VAL A 79 20.33 10.00 -4.08
C VAL A 79 20.77 10.03 -2.63
N ASP A 80 21.69 9.16 -2.27
CA ASP A 80 22.31 9.17 -0.95
C ASP A 80 23.18 10.42 -0.76
N ALA A 81 22.89 11.17 0.30
CA ALA A 81 23.67 12.37 0.63
C ALA A 81 25.12 12.06 1.03
N GLN A 82 25.41 10.82 1.44
CA GLN A 82 26.74 10.38 1.86
C GLN A 82 27.53 9.74 0.72
N ASN A 83 26.84 9.24 -0.32
CA ASN A 83 27.46 8.65 -1.50
C ASN A 83 26.71 9.07 -2.78
N PRO A 84 27.22 10.03 -3.55
CA PRO A 84 26.55 10.58 -4.72
C PRO A 84 26.30 9.57 -5.87
N ASP A 85 26.96 8.42 -5.84
CA ASP A 85 26.75 7.32 -6.78
C ASP A 85 25.76 6.26 -6.26
N ALA A 86 25.31 6.38 -5.01
CA ALA A 86 24.26 5.53 -4.45
C ALA A 86 22.89 6.14 -4.66
N VAL A 87 22.00 5.38 -5.30
CA VAL A 87 20.67 5.83 -5.69
C VAL A 87 19.67 4.70 -5.48
N VAL A 88 18.50 5.04 -4.94
CA VAL A 88 17.33 4.17 -4.93
C VAL A 88 16.29 4.69 -5.90
N VAL A 89 15.62 3.81 -6.62
CA VAL A 89 14.50 4.12 -7.50
C VAL A 89 13.39 3.08 -7.35
N SER A 90 12.13 3.51 -7.40
CA SER A 90 10.97 2.62 -7.38
C SER A 90 10.37 2.43 -8.75
N THR A 91 9.85 1.24 -9.04
CA THR A 91 8.85 1.08 -10.09
C THR A 91 7.52 1.70 -9.67
N LEU A 92 6.59 1.85 -10.59
CA LEU A 92 5.31 2.49 -10.32
C LEU A 92 4.15 1.68 -10.89
N GLY A 93 3.22 1.32 -10.01
CA GLY A 93 1.92 0.77 -10.40
C GLY A 93 1.89 -0.72 -10.70
N TRP A 94 2.78 -1.51 -10.16
CA TRP A 94 2.77 -2.97 -10.29
C TRP A 94 1.82 -3.59 -9.27
N TRP A 95 0.64 -4.00 -9.74
CA TRP A 95 -0.38 -4.65 -8.91
C TRP A 95 -0.18 -6.15 -8.74
N SER A 96 0.48 -6.79 -9.70
CA SER A 96 0.78 -8.21 -9.71
C SER A 96 2.11 -8.50 -9.02
N ASP A 97 2.43 -9.76 -8.88
CA ASP A 97 3.65 -10.25 -8.25
C ASP A 97 3.78 -9.77 -6.79
N ASN A 98 4.94 -9.25 -6.42
CA ASN A 98 5.23 -8.77 -5.06
C ASN A 98 4.81 -7.29 -4.84
N GLY A 99 4.29 -6.61 -5.85
CA GLY A 99 4.05 -5.17 -5.84
C GLY A 99 5.12 -4.40 -6.60
N ASP A 100 5.27 -3.11 -6.32
CA ASP A 100 6.35 -2.31 -6.88
C ASP A 100 7.71 -2.75 -6.32
N ASN A 101 8.75 -2.64 -7.13
CA ASN A 101 10.11 -2.99 -6.77
C ASN A 101 10.92 -1.74 -6.44
N LEU A 102 11.85 -1.85 -5.50
CA LEU A 102 12.91 -0.89 -5.32
C LEU A 102 14.19 -1.43 -5.92
N TYR A 103 14.87 -0.61 -6.71
CA TYR A 103 16.20 -0.88 -7.24
C TYR A 103 17.19 0.05 -6.58
N TYR A 104 18.33 -0.47 -6.18
CA TYR A 104 19.41 0.25 -5.55
C TYR A 104 20.72 0.04 -6.29
N THR A 105 21.47 1.10 -6.49
CA THR A 105 22.80 1.12 -7.08
C THR A 105 23.79 1.80 -6.14
N THR A 106 25.07 1.46 -6.24
CA THR A 106 26.18 2.17 -5.56
C THR A 106 27.26 2.63 -6.53
N ASP A 107 27.01 2.52 -7.84
CA ASP A 107 27.97 2.82 -8.90
C ASP A 107 27.42 3.78 -9.97
N GLY A 108 26.42 4.60 -9.57
CA GLY A 108 25.81 5.59 -10.46
C GLY A 108 24.89 5.00 -11.51
N GLY A 109 24.31 3.84 -11.25
CA GLY A 109 23.35 3.19 -12.15
C GLY A 109 23.97 2.25 -13.18
N LYS A 110 25.24 1.90 -13.07
CA LYS A 110 25.86 0.92 -13.96
C LYS A 110 25.41 -0.50 -13.64
N THR A 111 25.19 -0.78 -12.34
CA THR A 111 24.58 -2.03 -11.87
C THR A 111 23.50 -1.75 -10.84
N TRP A 112 22.46 -2.59 -10.83
CA TRP A 112 21.32 -2.45 -9.94
C TRP A 112 21.00 -3.77 -9.23
N SER A 113 20.64 -3.66 -7.95
CA SER A 113 20.04 -4.74 -7.18
C SER A 113 18.60 -4.41 -6.84
N GLY A 114 17.66 -5.32 -7.10
CA GLY A 114 16.25 -5.15 -6.77
C GLY A 114 15.84 -5.91 -5.52
N LEU A 115 14.78 -5.49 -4.83
CA LEU A 115 14.18 -6.25 -3.72
C LEU A 115 13.74 -7.64 -4.18
N PHE A 116 13.32 -7.77 -5.43
CA PHE A 116 13.09 -9.07 -6.05
C PHE A 116 13.54 -9.07 -7.51
N ASN A 117 13.87 -10.25 -8.01
CA ASN A 117 14.33 -10.44 -9.38
C ASN A 117 13.32 -11.27 -10.17
N LEU A 118 12.73 -10.69 -11.19
CA LEU A 118 11.70 -11.34 -12.01
C LEU A 118 12.24 -12.47 -12.88
N ASN A 119 13.54 -12.44 -13.24
CA ASN A 119 14.17 -13.50 -14.03
C ASN A 119 14.44 -14.74 -13.19
N THR A 120 15.07 -14.56 -12.01
CA THR A 120 15.47 -15.69 -11.13
C THR A 120 14.38 -16.11 -10.16
N LYS A 121 13.36 -15.26 -9.94
CA LYS A 121 12.31 -15.40 -8.90
C LYS A 121 12.87 -15.36 -7.47
N GLU A 122 14.04 -14.84 -7.30
CA GLU A 122 14.65 -14.63 -5.98
C GLU A 122 14.08 -13.36 -5.33
N ASN A 123 13.78 -13.47 -4.05
CA ASN A 123 13.43 -12.37 -3.20
C ASN A 123 14.64 -11.99 -2.32
N ASN A 124 15.06 -10.74 -2.42
CA ASN A 124 16.14 -10.16 -1.62
C ASN A 124 15.57 -9.34 -0.44
N TYR A 125 14.36 -9.63 -0.01
CA TYR A 125 13.73 -8.94 1.12
C TYR A 125 12.93 -9.92 1.98
N GLN A 126 12.65 -9.46 3.19
CA GLN A 126 11.71 -10.07 4.12
C GLN A 126 10.83 -8.98 4.71
N MET A 127 9.56 -9.31 5.00
CA MET A 127 8.64 -8.36 5.60
C MET A 127 8.66 -8.46 7.12
N ASP A 128 8.67 -7.30 7.79
CA ASP A 128 8.43 -7.18 9.22
C ASP A 128 7.03 -6.60 9.46
N THR A 129 6.11 -7.47 9.89
CA THR A 129 4.71 -7.12 10.19
C THR A 129 4.48 -6.84 11.68
N SER A 130 5.52 -6.83 12.50
CA SER A 130 5.41 -6.74 13.96
C SER A 130 4.63 -5.51 14.46
N ARG A 131 4.64 -4.41 13.70
CA ARG A 131 3.88 -3.18 13.99
C ARG A 131 2.48 -3.15 13.38
N ALA A 132 2.14 -4.14 12.55
CA ALA A 132 0.86 -4.28 11.87
C ALA A 132 0.45 -5.76 11.85
N ALA A 133 0.28 -6.35 13.03
CA ALA A 133 0.05 -7.79 13.23
C ALA A 133 -1.13 -8.34 12.42
N TRP A 134 -2.16 -7.52 12.16
CA TRP A 134 -3.31 -7.89 11.34
C TRP A 134 -2.93 -8.26 9.89
N LEU A 135 -1.77 -7.87 9.39
CA LEU A 135 -1.29 -8.24 8.05
C LEU A 135 -0.92 -9.72 7.94
N ASP A 136 -0.60 -10.37 9.03
CA ASP A 136 -0.29 -11.80 9.06
C ASP A 136 -1.53 -12.67 8.86
N TRP A 137 -2.70 -12.16 9.25
CA TRP A 137 -3.95 -12.90 9.22
C TRP A 137 -5.10 -12.21 8.46
N GLY A 138 -4.97 -10.90 8.20
CA GLY A 138 -6.08 -10.05 7.74
C GLY A 138 -6.75 -10.48 6.45
N ARG A 139 -6.05 -10.99 5.46
CA ARG A 139 -6.60 -11.44 4.19
C ARG A 139 -6.45 -12.94 3.93
N GLY A 140 -5.90 -13.70 4.86
CA GLY A 140 -5.74 -15.14 4.72
C GLY A 140 -4.75 -15.60 3.64
N GLU A 141 -4.07 -14.69 2.98
CA GLU A 141 -3.11 -14.98 1.91
C GLU A 141 -1.67 -14.69 2.31
N ASN A 142 -1.41 -14.33 3.55
CA ASN A 142 -0.08 -14.16 4.18
C ASN A 142 0.97 -13.50 3.29
N GLN A 143 0.59 -12.50 2.51
CA GLN A 143 1.51 -11.88 1.58
C GLN A 143 1.56 -10.38 1.79
N ALA A 144 2.28 -10.03 2.83
CA ALA A 144 2.80 -8.69 2.91
C ALA A 144 3.67 -8.45 1.67
N LYS A 145 3.25 -7.56 0.81
CA LYS A 145 3.94 -7.18 -0.43
C LYS A 145 4.72 -5.90 -0.19
N THR A 146 5.67 -5.63 -1.07
CA THR A 146 6.44 -4.37 -1.05
C THR A 146 5.56 -3.11 -1.27
N GLY A 147 4.27 -3.29 -1.49
CA GLY A 147 3.33 -2.22 -1.78
C GLY A 147 3.17 -1.95 -3.27
N TRP A 148 2.30 -1.03 -3.60
CA TRP A 148 2.01 -0.58 -4.96
C TRP A 148 1.81 0.93 -4.96
N TRP A 149 1.95 1.56 -6.14
CA TRP A 149 1.93 3.03 -6.28
C TRP A 149 3.05 3.72 -5.51
N VAL A 150 4.24 3.13 -5.55
CA VAL A 150 5.41 3.71 -4.91
C VAL A 150 5.89 4.91 -5.71
N ALA A 151 5.26 6.05 -5.46
CA ALA A 151 5.54 7.29 -6.18
C ALA A 151 6.65 8.12 -5.53
N ASP A 152 7.03 7.83 -4.29
CA ASP A 152 8.09 8.53 -3.59
C ASP A 152 8.92 7.58 -2.73
N VAL A 153 10.23 7.77 -2.74
CA VAL A 153 11.20 7.04 -1.94
C VAL A 153 12.33 7.98 -1.51
N ASN A 154 12.75 7.88 -0.26
CA ASN A 154 13.78 8.73 0.28
C ASN A 154 14.80 7.95 1.11
N ILE A 155 16.10 8.19 0.85
CA ILE A 155 17.20 7.73 1.70
C ILE A 155 17.38 8.75 2.82
N ASN A 156 17.55 8.29 4.07
CA ASN A 156 17.88 9.17 5.17
C ASN A 156 19.26 9.82 4.91
N PRO A 157 19.34 11.18 4.82
CA PRO A 157 20.61 11.85 4.50
C PRO A 157 21.71 11.65 5.55
N PHE A 158 21.36 11.10 6.73
CA PHE A 158 22.28 10.85 7.83
C PHE A 158 22.64 9.37 8.00
N ASN A 159 21.90 8.47 7.34
CA ASN A 159 22.12 7.03 7.42
C ASN A 159 21.71 6.34 6.11
N SER A 160 22.68 5.92 5.32
CA SER A 160 22.46 5.28 4.01
C SER A 160 21.68 3.97 4.07
N ASP A 161 21.63 3.31 5.24
CA ASP A 161 20.86 2.09 5.45
C ASP A 161 19.36 2.33 5.60
N GLU A 162 18.96 3.53 6.03
CA GLU A 162 17.58 3.89 6.25
C GLU A 162 16.94 4.44 4.98
N VAL A 163 15.90 3.75 4.52
CA VAL A 163 15.07 4.18 3.39
C VAL A 163 13.62 4.10 3.78
N MET A 164 12.84 5.12 3.42
CA MET A 164 11.40 5.18 3.61
C MET A 164 10.71 5.41 2.27
N TYR A 165 9.56 4.79 2.06
CA TYR A 165 8.76 5.00 0.86
C TYR A 165 7.26 4.94 1.14
N GLY A 166 6.50 5.74 0.38
CA GLY A 166 5.05 5.76 0.42
C GLY A 166 4.44 4.79 -0.59
N THR A 167 3.38 4.11 -0.19
CA THR A 167 2.61 3.20 -1.03
C THR A 167 1.14 3.58 -1.03
N GLY A 168 0.33 2.92 -1.87
CA GLY A 168 -1.13 3.07 -1.83
C GLY A 168 -1.78 2.52 -0.55
N ALA A 169 -1.04 1.82 0.30
CA ALA A 169 -1.54 1.27 1.55
C ALA A 169 -1.05 2.03 2.78
N THR A 170 0.24 2.34 2.86
CA THR A 170 0.85 3.02 4.01
C THR A 170 2.30 3.41 3.72
N ILE A 171 3.03 3.82 4.76
CA ILE A 171 4.47 4.08 4.71
C ILE A 171 5.23 2.83 5.10
N TYR A 172 6.25 2.51 4.34
CA TYR A 172 7.17 1.39 4.55
C TYR A 172 8.58 1.92 4.76
N SER A 173 9.38 1.20 5.54
CA SER A 173 10.76 1.58 5.81
C SER A 173 11.69 0.37 5.86
N THR A 174 12.97 0.64 5.77
CA THR A 174 14.04 -0.33 6.03
C THR A 174 15.21 0.35 6.73
N GLU A 175 15.97 -0.42 7.51
CA GLU A 175 17.19 0.01 8.20
C GLU A 175 18.43 -0.74 7.68
N ASN A 176 18.34 -1.41 6.53
CA ASN A 176 19.44 -2.18 5.96
C ASN A 176 19.46 -2.18 4.42
N MET A 177 19.06 -1.07 3.78
CA MET A 177 19.00 -0.97 2.31
C MET A 177 20.36 -1.27 1.65
N THR A 178 21.47 -0.85 2.24
CA THR A 178 22.80 -1.07 1.65
C THR A 178 23.21 -2.55 1.56
N LYS A 179 22.45 -3.44 2.21
CA LYS A 179 22.67 -4.90 2.19
C LYS A 179 22.02 -5.60 0.99
N ILE A 180 21.20 -4.90 0.22
CA ILE A 180 20.48 -5.46 -0.93
C ILE A 180 21.45 -6.20 -1.88
N GLY A 181 21.07 -7.40 -2.29
CA GLY A 181 21.92 -8.26 -3.12
C GLY A 181 23.00 -9.05 -2.38
N THR A 182 23.20 -8.81 -1.08
CA THR A 182 24.13 -9.62 -0.23
C THR A 182 23.39 -10.28 0.93
N GLU A 183 22.39 -9.63 1.47
CA GLU A 183 21.52 -10.13 2.53
C GLU A 183 20.08 -9.67 2.24
N PRO A 184 19.05 -10.36 2.74
CA PRO A 184 17.68 -9.87 2.60
C PRO A 184 17.48 -8.52 3.28
N VAL A 185 16.86 -7.58 2.57
CA VAL A 185 16.46 -6.29 3.15
C VAL A 185 15.21 -6.50 3.98
N THR A 186 15.19 -6.02 5.21
CA THR A 186 14.00 -6.07 6.07
C THR A 186 13.12 -4.86 5.78
N ILE A 187 11.93 -5.10 5.25
CA ILE A 187 10.93 -4.06 4.99
C ILE A 187 9.89 -4.08 6.11
N ALA A 188 9.81 -3.01 6.86
CA ALA A 188 8.87 -2.81 7.95
C ALA A 188 7.66 -1.95 7.50
N PHE A 189 6.50 -2.24 8.07
CA PHE A 189 5.34 -1.36 7.99
C PHE A 189 5.45 -0.27 9.05
N ASP A 190 5.70 0.95 8.63
CA ASP A 190 5.91 2.08 9.54
C ASP A 190 4.65 2.93 9.67
N ALA A 191 3.53 2.23 9.83
CA ALA A 191 2.19 2.80 9.86
C ALA A 191 1.68 3.12 11.27
N TYR A 192 2.43 2.81 12.32
CA TYR A 192 1.96 3.00 13.69
C TYR A 192 1.56 4.46 13.98
N GLY A 193 0.24 4.66 14.21
CA GLY A 193 -0.34 5.99 14.39
C GLY A 193 -0.55 6.79 13.09
N LEU A 194 -0.29 6.19 11.93
CA LEU A 194 -0.45 6.80 10.60
C LEU A 194 -1.28 5.91 9.65
N GLU A 195 -1.85 4.83 10.16
CA GLU A 195 -2.66 3.92 9.35
C GLU A 195 -3.85 4.66 8.76
N GLU A 196 -4.10 4.42 7.48
CA GLU A 196 -5.28 4.90 6.78
C GLU A 196 -6.17 3.71 6.39
N THR A 197 -7.43 3.78 6.79
CA THR A 197 -8.49 2.93 6.26
C THR A 197 -9.72 3.76 5.99
N ALA A 198 -10.44 3.49 4.91
CA ALA A 198 -11.71 4.14 4.62
C ALA A 198 -12.78 3.58 5.56
N VAL A 199 -12.94 4.17 6.74
CA VAL A 199 -13.93 3.78 7.74
C VAL A 199 -15.31 4.21 7.28
N PHE A 200 -16.22 3.24 7.09
CA PHE A 200 -17.61 3.50 6.67
C PHE A 200 -18.54 3.65 7.86
N LYS A 201 -18.38 2.80 8.87
CA LYS A 201 -19.19 2.89 10.10
C LYS A 201 -18.43 2.30 11.28
N MET A 202 -18.63 2.90 12.42
CA MET A 202 -18.26 2.36 13.73
C MET A 202 -19.48 2.35 14.63
N LEU A 203 -19.66 1.28 15.42
CA LEU A 203 -20.78 1.14 16.31
C LEU A 203 -20.33 0.49 17.62
N ALA A 204 -20.44 1.23 18.72
CA ALA A 204 -20.17 0.76 20.06
C ALA A 204 -21.49 0.30 20.72
N PRO A 205 -21.71 -0.99 20.86
CA PRO A 205 -22.91 -1.49 21.57
C PRO A 205 -22.79 -1.23 23.07
N PRO A 206 -23.90 -1.29 23.83
CA PRO A 206 -23.82 -1.25 25.26
C PRO A 206 -22.94 -2.39 25.78
N SER A 207 -22.06 -2.08 26.76
CA SER A 207 -21.17 -3.07 27.35
C SER A 207 -21.98 -4.19 28.01
N LYS A 208 -21.67 -5.43 27.66
CA LYS A 208 -22.23 -6.64 28.21
C LYS A 208 -21.16 -7.73 28.22
N ASP A 209 -21.25 -8.66 29.13
CA ASP A 209 -20.29 -9.77 29.24
C ASP A 209 -20.14 -10.50 27.88
N ASN A 210 -18.90 -10.66 27.46
CA ASN A 210 -18.51 -11.32 26.18
C ASN A 210 -19.08 -10.68 24.92
N SER A 211 -19.37 -9.38 24.94
CA SER A 211 -19.73 -8.65 23.75
C SER A 211 -18.57 -7.78 23.27
N PRO A 212 -18.41 -7.60 21.96
CA PRO A 212 -17.45 -6.63 21.44
C PRO A 212 -17.71 -5.22 21.97
N GLN A 213 -16.63 -4.50 22.27
CA GLN A 213 -16.71 -3.08 22.67
C GLN A 213 -17.03 -2.18 21.46
N LEU A 214 -16.62 -2.60 20.27
CA LEU A 214 -16.80 -1.87 19.03
C LEU A 214 -16.89 -2.83 17.85
N TYR A 215 -17.80 -2.54 16.93
CA TYR A 215 -17.76 -3.06 15.58
C TYR A 215 -17.32 -1.95 14.63
N SER A 216 -16.41 -2.24 13.71
CA SER A 216 -16.00 -1.33 12.66
C SER A 216 -16.15 -1.97 11.30
N ILE A 217 -16.59 -1.20 10.29
CA ILE A 217 -16.57 -1.60 8.89
C ILE A 217 -15.81 -0.57 8.08
N MET A 218 -15.02 -1.06 7.14
CA MET A 218 -14.11 -0.23 6.36
C MET A 218 -13.88 -0.80 4.96
N GLY A 219 -13.43 0.05 4.08
CA GLY A 219 -12.92 -0.37 2.76
C GLY A 219 -11.68 -1.23 2.89
N ASP A 220 -11.43 -2.04 1.89
CA ASP A 220 -10.25 -2.90 1.70
C ASP A 220 -10.06 -4.01 2.74
N LEU A 221 -10.18 -3.70 4.02
CA LEU A 221 -10.00 -4.62 5.14
C LEU A 221 -11.29 -5.22 5.68
N THR A 222 -12.43 -4.79 5.17
CA THR A 222 -13.77 -5.23 5.53
C THR A 222 -14.26 -4.81 6.91
N GLY A 223 -13.73 -5.30 8.02
CA GLY A 223 -14.14 -4.85 9.34
C GLY A 223 -13.74 -5.79 10.49
N PHE A 224 -13.88 -5.28 11.70
CA PHE A 224 -13.46 -5.96 12.91
C PHE A 224 -14.53 -5.90 14.01
N ALA A 225 -14.60 -6.97 14.80
CA ALA A 225 -15.23 -6.98 16.11
C ALA A 225 -14.11 -6.79 17.15
N HIS A 226 -14.10 -5.65 17.84
CA HIS A 226 -13.08 -5.31 18.82
C HIS A 226 -13.55 -5.71 20.23
N GLU A 227 -12.95 -6.73 20.81
CA GLU A 227 -13.18 -7.09 22.21
C GLU A 227 -12.53 -6.08 23.16
N ASP A 228 -11.37 -5.56 22.77
CA ASP A 228 -10.61 -4.54 23.49
C ASP A 228 -10.10 -3.50 22.49
N VAL A 229 -10.66 -2.30 22.51
CA VAL A 229 -10.29 -1.20 21.58
C VAL A 229 -8.86 -0.69 21.76
N THR A 230 -8.15 -1.12 22.79
CA THR A 230 -6.75 -0.76 23.02
C THR A 230 -5.76 -1.73 22.39
N LYS A 231 -6.26 -2.80 21.79
CA LYS A 231 -5.47 -3.87 21.18
C LYS A 231 -5.89 -4.14 19.75
N CYS A 232 -4.94 -4.59 18.94
CA CYS A 232 -5.27 -5.22 17.67
C CYS A 232 -6.13 -6.47 17.94
N PRO A 233 -7.25 -6.68 17.23
CA PRO A 233 -8.02 -7.90 17.33
C PRO A 233 -7.14 -9.13 17.07
N ASP A 234 -7.33 -10.19 17.87
CA ASP A 234 -6.54 -11.43 17.76
C ASP A 234 -6.96 -12.29 16.54
N ASP A 235 -8.13 -12.04 15.98
CA ASP A 235 -8.68 -12.79 14.85
C ASP A 235 -8.92 -11.87 13.67
N ALA A 236 -8.99 -12.51 12.51
CA ALA A 236 -9.24 -11.84 11.25
C ALA A 236 -10.52 -11.00 11.28
N HIS A 237 -10.56 -10.01 10.45
CA HIS A 237 -11.79 -9.31 10.14
C HIS A 237 -12.91 -10.30 9.81
N PHE A 238 -14.10 -10.02 10.28
CA PHE A 238 -15.24 -10.93 10.22
C PHE A 238 -15.80 -11.14 8.80
N MET A 239 -15.43 -10.32 7.84
CA MET A 239 -15.92 -10.42 6.47
C MET A 239 -14.85 -11.00 5.56
N LYS A 240 -15.11 -12.16 5.03
CA LYS A 240 -14.17 -12.81 4.08
C LYS A 240 -14.40 -12.39 2.64
N ASN A 241 -15.58 -11.84 2.31
CA ASN A 241 -15.97 -11.52 0.95
C ASN A 241 -16.79 -10.22 0.90
N GLY A 242 -16.61 -9.45 -0.17
CA GLY A 242 -17.39 -8.28 -0.46
C GLY A 242 -16.92 -7.00 0.26
N LYS A 243 -17.46 -5.89 -0.20
CA LYS A 243 -17.23 -4.57 0.37
C LYS A 243 -18.35 -4.26 1.36
N PRO A 244 -18.08 -4.06 2.66
CA PRO A 244 -19.12 -3.72 3.62
C PRO A 244 -19.68 -2.32 3.32
N THR A 245 -20.98 -2.15 3.48
CA THR A 245 -21.65 -0.89 3.19
C THR A 245 -22.41 -0.34 4.38
N ASP A 246 -22.96 -1.19 5.24
CA ASP A 246 -23.64 -0.77 6.46
C ASP A 246 -23.63 -1.88 7.53
N LEU A 247 -23.82 -1.51 8.80
CA LEU A 247 -23.79 -2.37 9.97
C LEU A 247 -24.77 -1.88 11.02
N ASP A 248 -25.45 -2.79 11.73
CA ASP A 248 -26.20 -2.46 12.93
C ASP A 248 -26.15 -3.60 13.96
N VAL A 249 -26.45 -3.27 15.24
CA VAL A 249 -26.31 -4.17 16.40
C VAL A 249 -27.58 -4.09 17.25
N ALA A 250 -28.00 -5.23 17.82
CA ALA A 250 -29.08 -5.29 18.79
C ALA A 250 -28.63 -4.77 20.16
N PHE A 251 -29.05 -3.58 20.56
CA PHE A 251 -28.59 -2.91 21.78
C PHE A 251 -28.93 -3.63 23.07
N GLN A 252 -29.98 -4.47 23.09
CA GLN A 252 -30.32 -5.33 24.23
C GLN A 252 -29.62 -6.70 24.20
N ASN A 253 -29.09 -7.07 23.02
CA ASN A 253 -28.33 -8.29 22.80
C ASN A 253 -27.11 -8.05 21.92
N PRO A 254 -26.05 -7.37 22.44
CA PRO A 254 -24.94 -6.87 21.64
C PRO A 254 -24.08 -7.94 20.96
N ASN A 255 -24.29 -9.22 21.24
CA ASN A 255 -23.71 -10.32 20.46
C ASN A 255 -24.45 -10.57 19.14
N THR A 256 -25.60 -9.92 18.93
CA THR A 256 -26.36 -10.01 17.68
C THR A 256 -26.16 -8.78 16.85
N ALA A 257 -25.61 -8.95 15.64
CA ALA A 257 -25.34 -7.88 14.72
C ALA A 257 -25.69 -8.30 13.28
N VAL A 258 -25.87 -7.32 12.41
CA VAL A 258 -26.11 -7.51 10.98
C VAL A 258 -25.25 -6.55 10.19
N TYR A 259 -24.72 -7.00 9.04
CA TYR A 259 -24.06 -6.11 8.10
C TYR A 259 -24.46 -6.40 6.66
N LEU A 260 -24.36 -5.37 5.83
CA LEU A 260 -24.48 -5.45 4.38
C LEU A 260 -23.10 -5.51 3.75
N SER A 261 -22.92 -6.34 2.74
CA SER A 261 -21.72 -6.30 1.89
C SER A 261 -22.08 -6.42 0.41
N GLU A 262 -21.29 -5.78 -0.42
CA GLU A 262 -21.44 -5.76 -1.88
C GLU A 262 -20.25 -6.44 -2.57
N GLU A 263 -20.58 -7.38 -3.47
CA GLU A 263 -19.68 -7.85 -4.50
C GLU A 263 -20.33 -7.63 -5.87
N LYS A 264 -21.09 -8.63 -6.32
CA LYS A 264 -21.97 -8.55 -7.51
C LYS A 264 -23.40 -8.16 -7.15
N THR A 265 -23.81 -8.50 -5.96
CA THR A 265 -25.11 -8.19 -5.37
C THR A 265 -24.92 -7.96 -3.88
N THR A 266 -25.81 -7.19 -3.25
CA THR A 266 -25.77 -7.01 -1.80
C THR A 266 -26.10 -8.31 -1.08
N THR A 267 -25.31 -8.67 -0.09
CA THR A 267 -25.60 -9.74 0.87
C THR A 267 -25.91 -9.15 2.23
N ILE A 268 -26.81 -9.81 2.95
CA ILE A 268 -27.17 -9.49 4.33
C ILE A 268 -26.58 -10.58 5.20
N ASN A 269 -25.71 -10.24 6.11
CA ASN A 269 -25.00 -11.18 6.97
C ASN A 269 -25.29 -10.86 8.43
N PHE A 270 -25.49 -11.86 9.25
CA PHE A 270 -25.79 -11.69 10.65
C PHE A 270 -24.97 -12.62 11.55
N THR A 271 -24.76 -12.19 12.77
CA THR A 271 -24.14 -12.96 13.85
C THR A 271 -25.05 -12.98 15.08
N THR A 272 -24.89 -13.98 15.93
CA THR A 272 -25.52 -14.08 17.26
C THR A 272 -24.51 -14.39 18.37
N ASP A 273 -23.22 -14.43 18.01
CA ASP A 273 -22.10 -14.83 18.87
C ASP A 273 -21.00 -13.77 18.94
N GLY A 274 -21.35 -12.50 18.73
CA GLY A 274 -20.41 -11.39 18.85
C GLY A 274 -19.47 -11.23 17.65
N GLY A 275 -19.77 -11.87 16.52
CA GLY A 275 -18.96 -11.79 15.32
C GLY A 275 -17.98 -12.95 15.15
N ALA A 276 -17.98 -13.93 16.06
CA ALA A 276 -17.16 -15.13 15.92
C ALA A 276 -17.56 -15.95 14.67
N THR A 277 -18.88 -16.01 14.39
CA THR A 277 -19.38 -16.58 13.15
C THR A 277 -20.42 -15.69 12.50
N TRP A 278 -20.49 -15.74 11.15
CA TRP A 278 -21.43 -14.98 10.36
C TRP A 278 -22.19 -15.87 9.37
N GLU A 279 -23.52 -15.70 9.32
CA GLU A 279 -24.38 -16.38 8.39
C GLU A 279 -24.98 -15.40 7.39
N THR A 280 -25.10 -15.82 6.13
CA THR A 280 -25.76 -15.02 5.08
C THR A 280 -27.24 -15.36 4.97
N VAL A 281 -28.09 -14.35 4.91
CA VAL A 281 -29.52 -14.50 4.71
C VAL A 281 -29.79 -15.11 3.34
N LYS A 282 -30.50 -16.25 3.33
CA LYS A 282 -30.74 -17.05 2.11
C LYS A 282 -31.77 -16.43 1.14
N HIS A 283 -32.69 -15.67 1.66
CA HIS A 283 -33.79 -15.08 0.87
C HIS A 283 -33.83 -13.58 1.06
N LYS A 284 -33.60 -12.83 0.01
CA LYS A 284 -33.69 -11.37 -0.06
C LYS A 284 -34.48 -10.96 -1.32
N PRO A 285 -35.11 -9.78 -1.35
CA PRO A 285 -35.66 -9.23 -2.58
C PRO A 285 -34.57 -9.11 -3.65
N ASP A 286 -34.87 -9.53 -4.87
CA ASP A 286 -33.98 -9.43 -6.03
C ASP A 286 -34.66 -8.51 -7.08
N PRO A 287 -33.94 -7.55 -7.69
CA PRO A 287 -32.48 -7.33 -7.73
C PRO A 287 -31.98 -6.19 -6.81
N ALA A 288 -32.51 -6.04 -5.60
CA ALA A 288 -32.13 -4.95 -4.71
C ALA A 288 -30.63 -4.98 -4.33
N THR A 289 -30.00 -3.81 -4.39
CA THR A 289 -28.57 -3.63 -4.10
C THR A 289 -28.36 -2.39 -3.24
N GLY A 290 -27.25 -2.34 -2.50
CA GLY A 290 -26.86 -1.22 -1.64
C GLY A 290 -27.76 -1.05 -0.43
N GLY A 291 -27.91 0.18 0.00
CA GLY A 291 -28.84 0.61 1.04
C GLY A 291 -28.28 0.58 2.46
N GLN A 292 -29.21 0.64 3.41
CA GLN A 292 -28.94 0.69 4.84
C GLN A 292 -29.67 -0.42 5.58
N VAL A 293 -29.14 -0.84 6.72
CA VAL A 293 -29.72 -1.85 7.59
C VAL A 293 -29.94 -1.29 8.98
N ALA A 294 -31.06 -1.68 9.60
CA ALA A 294 -31.36 -1.38 10.99
C ALA A 294 -31.88 -2.64 11.69
N MET A 295 -31.47 -2.85 12.94
CA MET A 295 -31.84 -3.98 13.75
C MET A 295 -32.67 -3.53 14.96
N SER A 296 -33.70 -4.31 15.33
CA SER A 296 -34.44 -4.06 16.55
C SER A 296 -33.54 -4.23 17.78
N ALA A 297 -33.84 -3.52 18.86
CA ALA A 297 -33.01 -3.53 20.05
C ALA A 297 -32.81 -4.95 20.65
N ASP A 298 -33.79 -5.83 20.49
CA ASP A 298 -33.74 -7.22 20.95
C ASP A 298 -33.10 -8.20 19.95
N GLY A 299 -32.80 -7.72 18.74
CA GLY A 299 -32.24 -8.54 17.65
C GLY A 299 -33.24 -9.43 16.92
N SER A 300 -34.54 -9.32 17.23
CA SER A 300 -35.58 -10.19 16.63
C SER A 300 -35.95 -9.83 15.20
N SER A 301 -35.66 -8.61 14.78
CA SER A 301 -36.07 -8.09 13.46
C SER A 301 -34.99 -7.20 12.86
N THR A 302 -34.87 -7.27 11.55
CA THR A 302 -33.98 -6.43 10.77
C THR A 302 -34.75 -5.81 9.61
N ILE A 303 -34.55 -4.53 9.38
CA ILE A 303 -35.09 -3.79 8.23
C ILE A 303 -33.91 -3.45 7.31
N TRP A 304 -34.06 -3.77 6.04
CA TRP A 304 -33.15 -3.37 4.99
C TRP A 304 -33.87 -2.43 4.02
N VAL A 305 -33.26 -1.29 3.76
CA VAL A 305 -33.73 -0.27 2.80
C VAL A 305 -32.68 -0.20 1.69
N PRO A 306 -32.89 -0.90 0.56
CA PRO A 306 -31.95 -0.92 -0.55
C PRO A 306 -31.91 0.40 -1.34
#